data_710828c7645b0b4c1b4a7c2db0aea185
#
_entry.id   710828c7645b0b4c1b4a7c2db0aea185
#
_cell.length_a   1.000
_cell.length_b   1.000
_cell.length_c   1.000
_cell.angle_alpha   90.00
_cell.angle_beta   90.00
_cell.angle_gamma   90.00
#
_symmetry.space_group_name_H-M   'P 1'
#
loop_
_entity.id
_entity.type
_entity.pdbx_description
1 polymer ?
#
loop_
_entity_poly.entity_id
_entity_poly.type
_entity_poly.pdbx_seq_one_letter_code
_entity_poly.pdbx_strand_id
1 'polypeptide(L)'
;MDRIILHCDCNCFYASCELLSHPDLRQLPVAVCGDPTERHGIILAKNEPAKRCGVKTAETIWKAKQKCPGLILLPPHHRLYAEYSKKINAVYGEYTDLVEPFGIDESWLDVTNSLHLFGGDARALADTLRGRIKREFGLTIAVGVSFNKVFAKLGSDYKKPDATTVIARDNWRDIVFPLPVGDLLFVGRSAQELLGRYGVRTIGELSKCSEEMLETLMGKMGSQLYRYANGLDDSPVRGAADRGPIKSVGNSTTFRRDLTRWDEVQSGISLLSDSVAMRLRRYGLYCGGVQVGIKNSRFQVFSRQTTLDHSTHLMREINDTALRLAKDLWKAPDPIRLLSVTALHLTEEAQSYRQLDLLGTDDTQQEKQEAVESAMDALRKKFGRGVISYGTAEDTISGEKIERD
;
A
#
# COMPACT_ATOMS: atom_id res chain seq x y z
N MET A 1 -2.03 -24.57 23.67
CA MET A 1 -3.07 -23.53 23.65
C MET A 1 -3.15 -22.96 22.24
N ASP A 2 -4.35 -22.76 21.70
CA ASP A 2 -4.49 -22.07 20.42
C ASP A 2 -4.06 -20.61 20.57
N ARG A 3 -3.52 -20.03 19.51
CA ARG A 3 -3.26 -18.60 19.47
C ARG A 3 -4.58 -17.81 19.48
N ILE A 4 -4.53 -16.61 19.96
CA ILE A 4 -5.67 -15.68 19.98
C ILE A 4 -5.26 -14.42 19.22
N ILE A 5 -5.67 -14.38 17.96
CA ILE A 5 -5.32 -13.32 17.01
C ILE A 5 -6.55 -12.43 16.78
N LEU A 6 -6.38 -11.14 16.98
CA LEU A 6 -7.35 -10.14 16.56
C LEU A 6 -6.89 -9.51 15.25
N HIS A 7 -7.84 -9.24 14.35
CA HIS A 7 -7.66 -8.34 13.23
C HIS A 7 -8.59 -7.15 13.38
N CYS A 8 -8.02 -5.97 13.53
CA CYS A 8 -8.74 -4.71 13.69
C CYS A 8 -8.69 -3.92 12.37
N ASP A 9 -9.85 -3.48 11.86
CA ASP A 9 -9.98 -2.80 10.58
C ASP A 9 -10.91 -1.58 10.72
N CYS A 10 -10.41 -0.39 10.39
CA CYS A 10 -11.14 0.87 10.52
C CYS A 10 -12.20 1.00 9.43
N ASN A 11 -13.45 1.24 9.83
CA ASN A 11 -14.54 1.34 8.88
C ASN A 11 -14.47 2.60 8.04
N CYS A 12 -14.43 2.46 6.71
CA CYS A 12 -14.43 3.57 5.76
C CYS A 12 -13.34 4.61 6.07
N PHE A 13 -12.13 4.20 6.44
CA PHE A 13 -11.13 4.96 7.17
C PHE A 13 -10.96 6.41 6.71
N TYR A 14 -10.53 6.65 5.45
CA TYR A 14 -10.32 8.02 4.96
C TYR A 14 -11.59 8.86 5.03
N ALA A 15 -12.72 8.31 4.60
CA ALA A 15 -13.99 9.03 4.66
C ALA A 15 -14.40 9.31 6.11
N SER A 16 -14.16 8.37 7.02
CA SER A 16 -14.44 8.56 8.44
C SER A 16 -13.56 9.64 9.07
N CYS A 17 -12.27 9.70 8.73
CA CYS A 17 -11.35 10.75 9.18
C CYS A 17 -11.81 12.15 8.70
N GLU A 18 -12.16 12.29 7.41
CA GLU A 18 -12.66 13.56 6.88
C GLU A 18 -13.96 13.99 7.56
N LEU A 19 -14.86 13.06 7.81
CA LEU A 19 -16.16 13.32 8.44
C LEU A 19 -16.07 13.69 9.92
N LEU A 20 -14.90 13.61 10.55
CA LEU A 20 -14.70 14.17 11.89
C LEU A 20 -14.79 15.70 11.87
N SER A 21 -14.29 16.32 10.82
CA SER A 21 -14.35 17.78 10.60
C SER A 21 -15.64 18.23 9.90
N HIS A 22 -16.43 17.29 9.36
CA HIS A 22 -17.67 17.55 8.63
C HIS A 22 -18.84 16.72 9.17
N PRO A 23 -19.28 16.96 10.44
CA PRO A 23 -20.31 16.13 11.09
C PRO A 23 -21.67 16.23 10.39
N ASP A 24 -21.96 17.34 9.71
CA ASP A 24 -23.16 17.60 8.90
C ASP A 24 -23.27 16.69 7.67
N LEU A 25 -22.13 16.20 7.15
CA LEU A 25 -22.08 15.34 5.98
C LEU A 25 -22.21 13.85 6.31
N ARG A 26 -22.20 13.45 7.58
CA ARG A 26 -22.16 12.02 7.98
C ARG A 26 -23.29 11.18 7.43
N GLN A 27 -24.48 11.77 7.24
CA GLN A 27 -25.67 11.07 6.74
C GLN A 27 -25.82 11.17 5.21
N LEU A 28 -25.01 11.97 4.55
CA LEU A 28 -25.00 12.15 3.12
C LEU A 28 -23.99 11.20 2.46
N PRO A 29 -24.15 10.85 1.17
CA PRO A 29 -23.17 10.05 0.46
C PRO A 29 -21.89 10.86 0.20
N VAL A 30 -20.79 10.44 0.83
CA VAL A 30 -19.48 11.09 0.75
C VAL A 30 -18.42 10.09 0.27
N ALA A 31 -17.54 10.55 -0.61
CA ALA A 31 -16.35 9.81 -1.02
C ALA A 31 -15.11 10.71 -0.98
N VAL A 32 -14.00 10.14 -0.55
CA VAL A 32 -12.67 10.73 -0.69
C VAL A 32 -12.08 10.27 -2.03
N CYS A 33 -11.57 11.20 -2.82
CA CYS A 33 -11.07 10.90 -4.16
C CYS A 33 -9.91 11.83 -4.53
N GLY A 34 -9.12 11.41 -5.55
CA GLY A 34 -8.17 12.31 -6.22
C GLY A 34 -8.86 13.48 -6.89
N ASP A 35 -8.07 14.40 -7.48
CA ASP A 35 -8.60 15.60 -8.12
C ASP A 35 -9.63 15.24 -9.22
N PRO A 36 -10.88 15.70 -9.11
CA PRO A 36 -11.93 15.43 -10.10
C PRO A 36 -11.64 16.02 -11.49
N THR A 37 -10.75 17.01 -11.58
CA THR A 37 -10.35 17.65 -12.85
C THR A 37 -9.29 16.83 -13.58
N GLU A 38 -8.67 15.89 -12.91
CA GLU A 38 -7.67 15.02 -13.49
C GLU A 38 -8.28 13.74 -14.05
N ARG A 39 -7.76 13.29 -15.21
CA ARG A 39 -8.27 12.10 -15.92
C ARG A 39 -8.09 10.77 -15.18
N HIS A 40 -7.35 10.75 -14.10
CA HIS A 40 -7.02 9.54 -13.32
C HIS A 40 -7.60 9.57 -11.90
N GLY A 41 -8.45 10.54 -11.57
CA GLY A 41 -9.13 10.60 -10.28
C GLY A 41 -10.02 9.38 -10.04
N ILE A 42 -9.76 8.66 -8.95
CA ILE A 42 -10.53 7.48 -8.52
C ILE A 42 -11.05 7.68 -7.10
N ILE A 43 -12.07 6.91 -6.75
CA ILE A 43 -12.58 6.83 -5.38
C ILE A 43 -11.57 6.07 -4.52
N LEU A 44 -11.01 6.74 -3.51
CA LEU A 44 -10.08 6.16 -2.54
C LEU A 44 -10.83 5.50 -1.37
N ALA A 45 -11.83 6.20 -0.84
CA ALA A 45 -12.70 5.68 0.22
C ALA A 45 -14.10 6.28 0.09
N LYS A 46 -15.08 5.66 0.75
CA LYS A 46 -16.47 6.12 0.78
C LYS A 46 -17.12 5.76 2.09
N ASN A 47 -18.10 6.56 2.53
CA ASN A 47 -18.89 6.26 3.72
C ASN A 47 -20.03 5.25 3.42
N GLU A 48 -20.71 4.79 4.45
CA GLU A 48 -21.80 3.82 4.32
C GLU A 48 -22.98 4.32 3.45
N PRO A 49 -23.45 5.59 3.51
CA PRO A 49 -24.44 6.09 2.57
C PRO A 49 -24.00 5.96 1.10
N ALA A 50 -22.77 6.33 0.75
CA ALA A 50 -22.26 6.18 -0.62
C ALA A 50 -22.11 4.71 -1.03
N LYS A 51 -21.71 3.82 -0.10
CA LYS A 51 -21.63 2.37 -0.31
C LYS A 51 -23.00 1.77 -0.64
N ARG A 52 -24.07 2.21 0.04
CA ARG A 52 -25.46 1.79 -0.26
C ARG A 52 -25.92 2.24 -1.64
N CYS A 53 -25.42 3.33 -2.18
CA CYS A 53 -25.64 3.75 -3.58
C CYS A 53 -24.83 2.91 -4.59
N GLY A 54 -24.03 1.93 -4.15
CA GLY A 54 -23.23 1.07 -5.02
C GLY A 54 -21.88 1.68 -5.45
N VAL A 55 -21.44 2.77 -4.82
CA VAL A 55 -20.10 3.36 -5.07
C VAL A 55 -19.02 2.38 -4.60
N LYS A 56 -18.01 2.14 -5.44
CA LYS A 56 -16.90 1.21 -5.17
C LYS A 56 -15.55 1.94 -5.07
N THR A 57 -14.66 1.45 -4.21
CA THR A 57 -13.25 1.89 -4.17
C THR A 57 -12.57 1.52 -5.50
N ALA A 58 -11.61 2.33 -5.93
CA ALA A 58 -10.87 2.22 -7.18
C ALA A 58 -11.69 2.42 -8.47
N GLU A 59 -12.98 2.74 -8.38
CA GLU A 59 -13.73 3.15 -9.58
C GLU A 59 -13.51 4.63 -9.91
N THR A 60 -13.71 5.00 -11.18
CA THR A 60 -13.59 6.38 -11.61
C THR A 60 -14.69 7.25 -10.98
N ILE A 61 -14.38 8.52 -10.72
CA ILE A 61 -15.31 9.50 -10.15
C ILE A 61 -16.57 9.60 -11.02
N TRP A 62 -16.42 9.55 -12.35
CA TRP A 62 -17.55 9.59 -13.28
C TRP A 62 -18.53 8.43 -13.06
N LYS A 63 -18.03 7.17 -12.94
CA LYS A 63 -18.87 6.00 -12.65
C LYS A 63 -19.56 6.10 -11.29
N ALA A 64 -18.83 6.59 -10.29
CA ALA A 64 -19.38 6.80 -8.95
C ALA A 64 -20.54 7.79 -8.96
N LYS A 65 -20.39 8.95 -9.67
CA LYS A 65 -21.44 9.95 -9.82
C LYS A 65 -22.66 9.45 -10.62
N GLN A 66 -22.46 8.56 -11.60
CA GLN A 66 -23.60 7.93 -12.31
C GLN A 66 -24.47 7.10 -11.35
N LYS A 67 -23.85 6.35 -10.41
CA LYS A 67 -24.56 5.53 -9.43
C LYS A 67 -25.17 6.38 -8.31
N CYS A 68 -24.52 7.46 -7.95
CA CYS A 68 -24.88 8.34 -6.85
C CYS A 68 -24.77 9.82 -7.29
N PRO A 69 -25.80 10.38 -7.94
CA PRO A 69 -25.76 11.77 -8.43
C PRO A 69 -25.49 12.82 -7.34
N GLY A 70 -25.95 12.56 -6.12
CA GLY A 70 -25.73 13.43 -4.94
C GLY A 70 -24.41 13.15 -4.21
N LEU A 71 -23.45 12.44 -4.81
CA LEU A 71 -22.17 12.11 -4.17
C LEU A 71 -21.32 13.36 -3.93
N ILE A 72 -21.02 13.61 -2.66
CA ILE A 72 -20.12 14.68 -2.23
C ILE A 72 -18.69 14.14 -2.29
N LEU A 73 -17.79 14.90 -2.93
CA LEU A 73 -16.39 14.53 -3.09
C LEU A 73 -15.53 15.41 -2.18
N LEU A 74 -14.66 14.76 -1.40
CA LEU A 74 -13.66 15.41 -0.53
C LEU A 74 -12.25 15.06 -1.02
N PRO A 75 -11.30 16.00 -0.95
CA PRO A 75 -9.89 15.73 -1.24
C PRO A 75 -9.28 14.85 -0.13
N PRO A 76 -8.23 14.07 -0.42
CA PRO A 76 -7.55 13.27 0.58
C PRO A 76 -6.54 14.10 1.39
N HIS A 77 -6.50 13.89 2.72
CA HIS A 77 -5.50 14.45 3.63
C HIS A 77 -4.64 13.33 4.22
N HIS A 78 -3.68 12.82 3.45
CA HIS A 78 -2.87 11.64 3.80
C HIS A 78 -2.11 11.78 5.13
N ARG A 79 -1.68 12.99 5.52
CA ARG A 79 -1.04 13.25 6.82
C ARG A 79 -1.99 12.99 7.98
N LEU A 80 -3.24 13.46 7.86
CA LEU A 80 -4.29 13.21 8.85
C LEU A 80 -4.51 11.71 9.04
N TYR A 81 -4.58 10.95 7.95
CA TYR A 81 -4.77 9.50 8.02
C TYR A 81 -3.60 8.80 8.70
N ALA A 82 -2.37 9.19 8.35
CA ALA A 82 -1.16 8.65 8.98
C ALA A 82 -1.12 8.95 10.50
N GLU A 83 -1.57 10.13 10.93
CA GLU A 83 -1.65 10.51 12.34
C GLU A 83 -2.68 9.65 13.10
N TYR A 84 -3.89 9.47 12.55
CA TYR A 84 -4.91 8.61 13.18
C TYR A 84 -4.46 7.15 13.20
N SER A 85 -3.89 6.64 12.12
CA SER A 85 -3.30 5.29 12.06
C SER A 85 -2.27 5.08 13.18
N LYS A 86 -1.35 6.03 13.37
CA LYS A 86 -0.34 5.98 14.43
C LYS A 86 -0.96 5.98 15.82
N LYS A 87 -1.95 6.85 16.08
CA LYS A 87 -2.65 6.94 17.36
C LYS A 87 -3.41 5.64 17.68
N ILE A 88 -4.11 5.08 16.70
CA ILE A 88 -4.86 3.83 16.84
C ILE A 88 -3.90 2.66 17.12
N ASN A 89 -2.80 2.55 16.39
CA ASN A 89 -1.80 1.51 16.64
C ASN A 89 -1.09 1.68 17.99
N ALA A 90 -0.93 2.90 18.49
CA ALA A 90 -0.43 3.13 19.84
C ALA A 90 -1.39 2.57 20.91
N VAL A 91 -2.71 2.72 20.71
CA VAL A 91 -3.71 2.09 21.60
C VAL A 91 -3.61 0.57 21.55
N TYR A 92 -3.42 -0.03 20.36
CA TYR A 92 -3.24 -1.48 20.26
C TYR A 92 -2.00 -1.98 21.01
N GLY A 93 -0.92 -1.21 20.99
CA GLY A 93 0.33 -1.50 21.71
C GLY A 93 0.19 -1.52 23.25
N GLU A 94 -0.89 -0.96 23.82
CA GLU A 94 -1.17 -1.07 25.25
C GLU A 94 -1.70 -2.45 25.66
N TYR A 95 -2.12 -3.27 24.70
CA TYR A 95 -2.71 -4.59 24.93
C TYR A 95 -1.76 -5.75 24.58
N THR A 96 -0.81 -5.52 23.68
CA THR A 96 0.21 -6.51 23.30
C THR A 96 1.36 -5.84 22.55
N ASP A 97 2.57 -6.38 22.69
CA ASP A 97 3.76 -5.98 21.92
C ASP A 97 3.72 -6.51 20.49
N LEU A 98 2.88 -7.51 20.22
CA LEU A 98 2.74 -8.15 18.92
C LEU A 98 1.62 -7.48 18.12
N VAL A 99 1.92 -6.29 17.59
CA VAL A 99 1.04 -5.51 16.70
C VAL A 99 1.69 -5.42 15.33
N GLU A 100 1.05 -6.02 14.33
CA GLU A 100 1.51 -6.02 12.94
C GLU A 100 0.55 -5.20 12.06
N PRO A 101 0.89 -3.97 11.67
CA PRO A 101 0.13 -3.22 10.69
C PRO A 101 0.17 -3.93 9.32
N PHE A 102 -0.99 -4.09 8.68
CA PHE A 102 -1.12 -4.66 7.34
C PHE A 102 -1.42 -3.59 6.29
N GLY A 103 -2.12 -2.55 6.69
CA GLY A 103 -2.39 -1.35 5.94
C GLY A 103 -2.31 -0.12 6.83
N ILE A 104 -2.74 1.03 6.31
CA ILE A 104 -2.83 2.25 7.11
C ILE A 104 -3.96 2.21 8.14
N ASP A 105 -4.98 1.39 7.91
CA ASP A 105 -6.24 1.30 8.64
C ASP A 105 -6.49 -0.08 9.28
N GLU A 106 -5.58 -1.04 9.11
CA GLU A 106 -5.77 -2.39 9.62
C GLU A 106 -4.51 -2.96 10.28
N SER A 107 -4.69 -3.76 11.32
CA SER A 107 -3.59 -4.39 12.06
C SER A 107 -4.01 -5.74 12.64
N TRP A 108 -3.07 -6.69 12.68
CA TRP A 108 -3.19 -7.88 13.50
C TRP A 108 -2.58 -7.66 14.87
N LEU A 109 -3.21 -8.25 15.89
CA LEU A 109 -2.75 -8.28 17.27
C LEU A 109 -2.70 -9.74 17.72
N ASP A 110 -1.59 -10.21 18.23
CA ASP A 110 -1.53 -11.49 18.96
C ASP A 110 -1.62 -11.20 20.45
N VAL A 111 -2.77 -11.54 21.03
CA VAL A 111 -3.04 -11.31 22.46
C VAL A 111 -2.96 -12.61 23.28
N THR A 112 -2.44 -13.70 22.72
CA THR A 112 -2.37 -15.00 23.35
C THR A 112 -1.78 -14.94 24.76
N ASN A 113 -0.66 -14.25 24.91
CA ASN A 113 0.08 -14.17 26.15
C ASN A 113 -0.38 -13.03 27.08
N SER A 114 -1.10 -12.04 26.57
CA SER A 114 -1.53 -10.88 27.34
C SER A 114 -3.02 -10.90 27.72
N LEU A 115 -3.83 -11.76 27.09
CA LEU A 115 -5.27 -11.77 27.27
C LEU A 115 -5.72 -11.94 28.72
N HIS A 116 -4.97 -12.70 29.53
CA HIS A 116 -5.26 -12.92 30.97
C HIS A 116 -5.21 -11.61 31.77
N LEU A 117 -4.44 -10.62 31.33
CA LEU A 117 -4.38 -9.28 31.99
C LEU A 117 -5.67 -8.47 31.74
N PHE A 118 -6.46 -8.86 30.75
CA PHE A 118 -7.67 -8.16 30.30
C PHE A 118 -8.95 -9.00 30.50
N GLY A 119 -8.96 -9.86 31.51
CA GLY A 119 -10.13 -10.64 31.87
C GLY A 119 -10.28 -11.99 31.17
N GLY A 120 -9.36 -12.40 30.29
CA GLY A 120 -9.30 -13.73 29.69
C GLY A 120 -10.32 -14.01 28.59
N ASP A 121 -11.19 -13.05 28.23
CA ASP A 121 -12.19 -13.16 27.17
C ASP A 121 -11.79 -12.31 25.95
N ALA A 122 -11.45 -12.98 24.84
CA ALA A 122 -11.00 -12.34 23.61
C ALA A 122 -12.11 -11.50 22.94
N ARG A 123 -13.38 -11.92 23.05
CA ARG A 123 -14.51 -11.16 22.52
C ARG A 123 -14.73 -9.88 23.33
N ALA A 124 -14.70 -9.97 24.65
CA ALA A 124 -14.83 -8.81 25.53
C ALA A 124 -13.69 -7.80 25.31
N LEU A 125 -12.45 -8.29 25.10
CA LEU A 125 -11.32 -7.45 24.73
C LEU A 125 -11.54 -6.74 23.38
N ALA A 126 -11.98 -7.45 22.36
CA ALA A 126 -12.29 -6.89 21.04
C ALA A 126 -13.39 -5.79 21.13
N ASP A 127 -14.44 -6.04 21.90
CA ASP A 127 -15.52 -5.06 22.13
C ASP A 127 -15.01 -3.85 22.93
N THR A 128 -14.10 -4.05 23.88
CA THR A 128 -13.43 -2.98 24.62
C THR A 128 -12.59 -2.09 23.69
N LEU A 129 -11.80 -2.70 22.81
CA LEU A 129 -11.01 -1.97 21.78
C LEU A 129 -11.92 -1.15 20.87
N ARG A 130 -13.00 -1.74 20.35
CA ARG A 130 -13.98 -1.03 19.51
C ARG A 130 -14.57 0.18 20.25
N GLY A 131 -15.02 -0.02 21.48
CA GLY A 131 -15.58 1.03 22.32
C GLY A 131 -14.56 2.14 22.62
N ARG A 132 -13.31 1.79 22.82
CA ARG A 132 -12.22 2.73 23.10
C ARG A 132 -11.89 3.59 21.87
N ILE A 133 -11.67 2.97 20.72
CA ILE A 133 -11.40 3.71 19.46
C ILE A 133 -12.55 4.67 19.14
N LYS A 134 -13.80 4.24 19.34
CA LYS A 134 -14.96 5.09 19.11
C LYS A 134 -15.03 6.29 20.05
N ARG A 135 -14.73 6.09 21.33
CA ARG A 135 -14.76 7.19 22.33
C ARG A 135 -13.60 8.16 22.14
N GLU A 136 -12.39 7.67 21.92
CA GLU A 136 -11.18 8.51 21.87
C GLU A 136 -11.00 9.23 20.54
N PHE A 137 -11.37 8.58 19.43
CA PHE A 137 -11.10 9.13 18.09
C PHE A 137 -12.35 9.41 17.25
N GLY A 138 -13.55 9.02 17.71
CA GLY A 138 -14.78 9.16 16.92
C GLY A 138 -14.84 8.25 15.69
N LEU A 139 -13.91 7.31 15.56
CA LEU A 139 -13.83 6.32 14.48
C LEU A 139 -14.40 4.99 14.95
N THR A 140 -14.87 4.16 14.01
CA THR A 140 -15.32 2.80 14.30
C THR A 140 -14.41 1.78 13.66
N ILE A 141 -14.23 0.64 14.32
CA ILE A 141 -13.48 -0.49 13.80
C ILE A 141 -14.34 -1.75 13.81
N ALA A 142 -14.08 -2.65 12.86
CA ALA A 142 -14.56 -4.03 12.93
C ALA A 142 -13.40 -4.93 13.40
N VAL A 143 -13.70 -5.90 14.27
CA VAL A 143 -12.69 -6.79 14.83
C VAL A 143 -13.06 -8.24 14.56
N GLY A 144 -12.16 -8.97 13.94
CA GLY A 144 -12.21 -10.42 13.82
C GLY A 144 -11.31 -11.07 14.87
N VAL A 145 -11.80 -12.03 15.60
CA VAL A 145 -11.07 -12.82 16.58
C VAL A 145 -10.96 -14.26 16.09
N SER A 146 -9.75 -14.80 16.00
CA SER A 146 -9.56 -16.19 15.55
C SER A 146 -8.24 -16.77 16.07
N PHE A 147 -7.97 -18.03 15.70
CA PHE A 147 -6.74 -18.75 16.03
C PHE A 147 -5.61 -18.58 15.00
N ASN A 148 -5.86 -17.89 13.89
CA ASN A 148 -4.85 -17.52 12.89
C ASN A 148 -5.16 -16.16 12.25
N LYS A 149 -4.17 -15.60 11.54
CA LYS A 149 -4.26 -14.27 10.90
C LYS A 149 -5.32 -14.20 9.80
N VAL A 150 -5.44 -15.26 8.99
CA VAL A 150 -6.34 -15.31 7.83
C VAL A 150 -7.80 -15.28 8.28
N PHE A 151 -8.16 -16.10 9.25
CA PHE A 151 -9.54 -16.14 9.75
C PHE A 151 -9.89 -14.93 10.63
N ALA A 152 -8.90 -14.36 11.35
CA ALA A 152 -9.10 -13.10 12.04
C ALA A 152 -9.48 -11.99 11.04
N LYS A 153 -8.76 -11.92 9.88
CA LYS A 153 -9.10 -10.96 8.83
C LYS A 153 -10.49 -11.23 8.21
N LEU A 154 -10.81 -12.46 7.87
CA LEU A 154 -12.18 -12.81 7.42
C LEU A 154 -13.24 -12.39 8.43
N GLY A 155 -12.98 -12.60 9.73
CA GLY A 155 -13.88 -12.20 10.81
C GLY A 155 -14.12 -10.68 10.84
N SER A 156 -13.09 -9.86 10.64
CA SER A 156 -13.25 -8.40 10.61
C SER A 156 -14.08 -7.91 9.43
N ASP A 157 -14.05 -8.63 8.29
CA ASP A 157 -14.82 -8.28 7.10
C ASP A 157 -16.28 -8.80 7.15
N TYR A 158 -16.56 -9.82 7.97
CA TYR A 158 -17.81 -10.58 7.95
C TYR A 158 -19.06 -9.79 8.34
N LYS A 159 -18.99 -8.92 9.36
CA LYS A 159 -20.13 -8.16 9.90
C LYS A 159 -19.88 -6.64 9.95
N LYS A 160 -19.08 -6.08 9.03
CA LYS A 160 -18.87 -4.61 8.97
C LYS A 160 -20.20 -3.85 8.79
N PRO A 161 -20.33 -2.66 9.35
CA PRO A 161 -19.39 -1.91 10.18
C PRO A 161 -19.56 -2.16 11.69
N ASP A 162 -18.55 -1.73 12.48
CA ASP A 162 -18.59 -1.63 13.96
C ASP A 162 -19.07 -2.91 14.66
N ALA A 163 -18.44 -4.03 14.32
CA ALA A 163 -18.84 -5.34 14.82
C ALA A 163 -17.63 -6.19 15.23
N THR A 164 -17.86 -7.13 16.15
CA THR A 164 -16.92 -8.20 16.51
C THR A 164 -17.42 -9.54 16.00
N THR A 165 -16.57 -10.26 15.27
CA THR A 165 -16.83 -11.62 14.81
C THR A 165 -15.80 -12.57 15.37
N VAL A 166 -16.24 -13.64 16.01
CA VAL A 166 -15.37 -14.70 16.54
C VAL A 166 -15.45 -15.92 15.63
N ILE A 167 -14.31 -16.32 15.06
CA ILE A 167 -14.15 -17.54 14.25
C ILE A 167 -13.25 -18.50 15.06
N ALA A 168 -13.89 -19.38 15.82
CA ALA A 168 -13.24 -20.34 16.72
C ALA A 168 -13.10 -21.73 16.07
N ARG A 169 -12.40 -22.65 16.73
CA ARG A 169 -12.16 -24.01 16.21
C ARG A 169 -13.43 -24.84 16.01
N ASP A 170 -14.45 -24.57 16.77
CA ASP A 170 -15.73 -25.28 16.74
C ASP A 170 -16.70 -24.78 15.65
N ASN A 171 -16.55 -23.50 15.21
CA ASN A 171 -17.51 -22.89 14.28
C ASN A 171 -16.90 -22.41 12.95
N TRP A 172 -15.58 -22.51 12.77
CA TRP A 172 -14.94 -21.88 11.61
C TRP A 172 -15.41 -22.42 10.26
N ARG A 173 -15.71 -23.73 10.18
CA ARG A 173 -16.18 -24.33 8.92
C ARG A 173 -17.54 -23.78 8.52
N ASP A 174 -18.42 -23.62 9.49
CA ASP A 174 -19.79 -23.13 9.25
C ASP A 174 -19.79 -21.66 8.81
N ILE A 175 -18.80 -20.88 9.27
CA ILE A 175 -18.66 -19.47 8.92
C ILE A 175 -17.86 -19.30 7.62
N VAL A 176 -16.71 -19.98 7.50
CA VAL A 176 -15.70 -19.72 6.45
C VAL A 176 -16.03 -20.43 5.14
N PHE A 177 -16.48 -21.70 5.21
CA PHE A 177 -16.71 -22.50 4.00
C PHE A 177 -17.77 -21.95 3.04
N PRO A 178 -18.89 -21.35 3.51
CA PRO A 178 -19.87 -20.73 2.62
C PRO A 178 -19.41 -19.44 1.96
N LEU A 179 -18.35 -18.80 2.46
CA LEU A 179 -17.89 -17.53 1.92
C LEU A 179 -17.34 -17.68 0.49
N PRO A 180 -17.54 -16.65 -0.35
CA PRO A 180 -16.91 -16.59 -1.67
C PRO A 180 -15.39 -16.79 -1.57
N VAL A 181 -14.81 -17.51 -2.52
CA VAL A 181 -13.36 -17.75 -2.54
C VAL A 181 -12.55 -16.44 -2.61
N GLY A 182 -13.15 -15.40 -3.18
CA GLY A 182 -12.55 -14.07 -3.28
C GLY A 182 -12.42 -13.30 -1.97
N ASP A 183 -13.09 -13.75 -0.92
CA ASP A 183 -12.97 -13.15 0.41
C ASP A 183 -11.73 -13.67 1.15
N LEU A 184 -11.14 -14.78 0.68
CA LEU A 184 -9.92 -15.32 1.25
C LEU A 184 -8.72 -14.40 0.92
N LEU A 185 -7.88 -14.15 1.90
CA LEU A 185 -6.68 -13.32 1.77
C LEU A 185 -5.82 -13.79 0.57
N PHE A 186 -5.38 -12.83 -0.25
CA PHE A 186 -4.60 -13.02 -1.49
C PHE A 186 -5.36 -13.65 -2.67
N VAL A 187 -6.64 -13.90 -2.58
CA VAL A 187 -7.46 -14.30 -3.73
C VAL A 187 -7.97 -13.06 -4.47
N GLY A 188 -7.13 -12.47 -5.30
CA GLY A 188 -7.50 -11.36 -6.17
C GLY A 188 -8.30 -11.83 -7.39
N ARG A 189 -8.72 -10.87 -8.23
CA ARG A 189 -9.58 -11.11 -9.40
C ARG A 189 -9.05 -12.21 -10.34
N SER A 190 -7.76 -12.18 -10.68
CA SER A 190 -7.17 -13.20 -11.57
C SER A 190 -7.22 -14.61 -10.97
N ALA A 191 -7.00 -14.72 -9.65
CA ALA A 191 -7.11 -15.99 -8.95
C ALA A 191 -8.56 -16.50 -8.91
N GLN A 192 -9.53 -15.59 -8.66
CA GLN A 192 -10.97 -15.93 -8.70
C GLN A 192 -11.39 -16.42 -10.08
N GLU A 193 -10.96 -15.72 -11.15
CA GLU A 193 -11.26 -16.12 -12.53
C GLU A 193 -10.65 -17.48 -12.88
N LEU A 194 -9.42 -17.75 -12.43
CA LEU A 194 -8.77 -19.04 -12.64
C LEU A 194 -9.48 -20.16 -11.88
N LEU A 195 -9.69 -20.01 -10.58
CA LEU A 195 -10.38 -20.98 -9.74
C LEU A 195 -11.81 -21.25 -10.22
N GLY A 196 -12.50 -20.20 -10.69
CA GLY A 196 -13.85 -20.32 -11.27
C GLY A 196 -13.93 -21.23 -12.50
N ARG A 197 -12.87 -21.30 -13.31
CA ARG A 197 -12.79 -22.24 -14.47
C ARG A 197 -12.77 -23.71 -14.03
N TYR A 198 -12.31 -23.98 -12.81
CA TYR A 198 -12.28 -25.30 -12.21
C TYR A 198 -13.46 -25.56 -11.26
N GLY A 199 -14.47 -24.68 -11.28
CA GLY A 199 -15.69 -24.82 -10.46
C GLY A 199 -15.52 -24.39 -9.01
N VAL A 200 -14.39 -23.83 -8.61
CA VAL A 200 -14.10 -23.39 -7.23
C VAL A 200 -14.59 -21.96 -7.04
N ARG A 201 -15.66 -21.78 -6.30
CA ARG A 201 -16.34 -20.50 -6.03
C ARG A 201 -16.36 -20.10 -4.57
N THR A 202 -16.32 -21.08 -3.67
CA THR A 202 -16.33 -20.88 -2.22
C THR A 202 -15.02 -21.33 -1.59
N ILE A 203 -14.75 -20.86 -0.37
CA ILE A 203 -13.59 -21.30 0.41
C ILE A 203 -13.70 -22.80 0.75
N GLY A 204 -14.92 -23.29 1.01
CA GLY A 204 -15.18 -24.71 1.26
C GLY A 204 -14.92 -25.61 0.04
N GLU A 205 -15.16 -25.12 -1.18
CA GLU A 205 -14.78 -25.85 -2.41
C GLU A 205 -13.24 -25.83 -2.59
N LEU A 206 -12.59 -24.69 -2.32
CA LEU A 206 -11.14 -24.58 -2.36
C LEU A 206 -10.48 -25.56 -1.37
N SER A 207 -11.01 -25.69 -0.16
CA SER A 207 -10.46 -26.59 0.87
C SER A 207 -10.50 -28.07 0.48
N LYS A 208 -11.37 -28.46 -0.46
CA LYS A 208 -11.50 -29.84 -0.98
C LYS A 208 -10.60 -30.14 -2.18
N CYS A 209 -9.96 -29.14 -2.77
CA CYS A 209 -8.98 -29.35 -3.83
C CYS A 209 -7.73 -30.05 -3.27
N SER A 210 -6.98 -30.76 -4.10
CA SER A 210 -5.66 -31.24 -3.68
C SER A 210 -4.64 -30.11 -3.72
N GLU A 211 -3.67 -30.13 -2.80
CA GLU A 211 -2.60 -29.14 -2.73
C GLU A 211 -1.77 -29.15 -4.01
N GLU A 212 -1.46 -30.36 -4.56
CA GLU A 212 -0.70 -30.52 -5.80
C GLU A 212 -1.40 -29.91 -7.01
N MET A 213 -2.73 -30.05 -7.10
CA MET A 213 -3.53 -29.41 -8.17
C MET A 213 -3.39 -27.88 -8.09
N LEU A 214 -3.56 -27.31 -6.89
CA LEU A 214 -3.49 -25.87 -6.69
C LEU A 214 -2.07 -25.34 -6.93
N GLU A 215 -1.05 -26.09 -6.52
CA GLU A 215 0.35 -25.73 -6.79
C GLU A 215 0.67 -25.77 -8.28
N THR A 216 0.15 -26.76 -9.01
CA THR A 216 0.30 -26.83 -10.48
C THR A 216 -0.35 -25.63 -11.17
N LEU A 217 -1.51 -25.17 -10.69
CA LEU A 217 -2.27 -24.06 -11.29
C LEU A 217 -1.71 -22.69 -10.94
N MET A 218 -1.18 -22.48 -9.75
CA MET A 218 -0.90 -21.17 -9.17
C MET A 218 0.50 -21.07 -8.54
N GLY A 219 1.31 -22.12 -8.65
CA GLY A 219 2.63 -22.19 -8.01
C GLY A 219 2.53 -22.15 -6.48
N LYS A 220 3.53 -21.59 -5.82
CA LYS A 220 3.59 -21.45 -4.34
C LYS A 220 2.34 -20.83 -3.73
N MET A 221 1.67 -19.94 -4.47
CA MET A 221 0.42 -19.34 -4.01
C MET A 221 -0.69 -20.37 -3.90
N GLY A 222 -0.75 -21.37 -4.77
CA GLY A 222 -1.72 -22.47 -4.71
C GLY A 222 -1.63 -23.26 -3.42
N SER A 223 -0.43 -23.72 -3.03
CA SER A 223 -0.18 -24.38 -1.75
C SER A 223 -0.53 -23.51 -0.56
N GLN A 224 -0.22 -22.21 -0.64
CA GLN A 224 -0.57 -21.26 0.43
C GLN A 224 -2.10 -21.11 0.59
N LEU A 225 -2.83 -20.99 -0.52
CA LEU A 225 -4.29 -20.87 -0.50
C LEU A 225 -4.97 -22.14 0.01
N TYR A 226 -4.43 -23.33 -0.33
CA TYR A 226 -4.87 -24.60 0.26
C TYR A 226 -4.74 -24.57 1.79
N ARG A 227 -3.57 -24.21 2.30
CA ARG A 227 -3.33 -24.07 3.75
C ARG A 227 -4.29 -23.07 4.41
N TYR A 228 -4.51 -21.92 3.78
CA TYR A 228 -5.42 -20.89 4.27
C TYR A 228 -6.87 -21.38 4.33
N ALA A 229 -7.37 -22.00 3.26
CA ALA A 229 -8.73 -22.53 3.21
C ALA A 229 -8.99 -23.63 4.26
N ASN A 230 -7.93 -24.35 4.65
CA ASN A 230 -7.99 -25.41 5.68
C ASN A 230 -7.64 -24.92 7.10
N GLY A 231 -7.44 -23.61 7.31
CA GLY A 231 -7.14 -23.04 8.61
C GLY A 231 -5.75 -23.39 9.15
N LEU A 232 -4.82 -23.76 8.26
CA LEU A 232 -3.45 -24.20 8.56
C LEU A 232 -2.43 -23.05 8.53
N ASP A 233 -2.87 -21.78 8.58
CA ASP A 233 -1.97 -20.65 8.70
C ASP A 233 -1.36 -20.58 10.09
N ASP A 234 -0.03 -20.65 10.15
CA ASP A 234 0.78 -20.60 11.35
C ASP A 234 1.68 -19.36 11.41
N SER A 235 1.53 -18.46 10.44
CA SER A 235 2.35 -17.23 10.36
C SER A 235 2.22 -16.40 11.65
N PRO A 236 3.36 -15.97 12.25
CA PRO A 236 3.33 -15.18 13.47
C PRO A 236 2.82 -13.74 13.19
N VAL A 237 2.23 -13.12 14.20
CA VAL A 237 2.05 -11.67 14.23
C VAL A 237 3.38 -11.05 14.65
N ARG A 238 3.93 -10.18 13.81
CA ARG A 238 5.21 -9.53 14.04
C ARG A 238 5.03 -8.29 14.90
N GLY A 239 5.96 -8.07 15.83
CA GLY A 239 6.03 -6.83 16.58
C GLY A 239 6.55 -5.65 15.72
N ALA A 240 6.39 -4.45 16.23
CA ALA A 240 6.81 -3.22 15.54
C ALA A 240 8.33 -3.19 15.20
N ALA A 241 9.15 -3.89 15.99
CA ALA A 241 10.59 -4.02 15.78
C ALA A 241 10.96 -5.05 14.68
N ASP A 242 10.07 -5.96 14.32
CA ASP A 242 10.31 -7.05 13.37
C ASP A 242 9.82 -6.68 11.95
N ARG A 243 10.07 -5.47 11.53
CA ARG A 243 9.84 -5.04 10.15
C ARG A 243 10.95 -5.61 9.28
N GLY A 244 10.61 -6.51 8.37
CA GLY A 244 11.56 -7.02 7.41
C GLY A 244 12.23 -5.91 6.59
N PRO A 245 13.37 -6.17 5.93
CA PRO A 245 14.12 -5.16 5.19
C PRO A 245 13.28 -4.57 4.04
N ILE A 246 13.48 -3.29 3.76
CA ILE A 246 12.87 -2.63 2.59
C ILE A 246 13.47 -3.28 1.33
N LYS A 247 12.63 -3.88 0.49
CA LYS A 247 13.05 -4.62 -0.71
C LYS A 247 13.29 -3.72 -1.92
N SER A 248 12.55 -2.62 -2.02
CA SER A 248 12.65 -1.65 -3.12
C SER A 248 12.10 -0.29 -2.72
N VAL A 249 12.58 0.76 -3.36
CA VAL A 249 12.03 2.12 -3.25
C VAL A 249 11.67 2.59 -4.65
N GLY A 250 10.39 2.80 -4.91
CA GLY A 250 9.92 3.22 -6.24
C GLY A 250 8.85 4.31 -6.17
N ASN A 251 8.72 5.04 -7.26
CA ASN A 251 7.63 5.99 -7.47
C ASN A 251 7.13 5.91 -8.92
N SER A 252 5.85 6.26 -9.11
CA SER A 252 5.23 6.29 -10.42
C SER A 252 4.25 7.45 -10.54
N THR A 253 4.11 8.00 -11.74
CA THR A 253 3.17 9.11 -12.01
C THR A 253 2.36 8.82 -13.26
N THR A 254 1.03 8.96 -13.15
CA THR A 254 0.12 9.03 -14.30
C THR A 254 0.00 10.49 -14.72
N PHE A 255 0.41 10.80 -15.94
CA PHE A 255 0.45 12.17 -16.44
C PHE A 255 -0.93 12.68 -16.81
N ARG A 256 -1.14 14.01 -16.74
CA ARG A 256 -2.40 14.68 -17.15
C ARG A 256 -2.77 14.40 -18.59
N ARG A 257 -1.78 14.30 -19.47
CA ARG A 257 -1.89 13.86 -20.86
C ARG A 257 -0.84 12.81 -21.16
N ASP A 258 -1.04 12.04 -22.22
CA ASP A 258 -0.02 11.10 -22.66
C ASP A 258 1.21 11.84 -23.15
N LEU A 259 2.39 11.34 -22.76
CA LEU A 259 3.67 11.86 -23.24
C LEU A 259 3.96 11.26 -24.62
N THR A 260 4.37 12.10 -25.56
CA THR A 260 4.67 11.70 -26.94
C THR A 260 6.05 12.14 -27.41
N ARG A 261 6.73 12.96 -26.62
CA ARG A 261 8.02 13.55 -26.92
C ARG A 261 9.07 13.09 -25.91
N TRP A 262 10.30 12.98 -26.37
CA TRP A 262 11.40 12.50 -25.53
C TRP A 262 11.73 13.47 -24.38
N ASP A 263 11.70 14.78 -24.60
CA ASP A 263 11.93 15.80 -23.57
C ASP A 263 10.91 15.68 -22.42
N GLU A 264 9.65 15.37 -22.71
CA GLU A 264 8.62 15.11 -21.70
C GLU A 264 8.94 13.85 -20.89
N VAL A 265 9.41 12.80 -21.56
CA VAL A 265 9.84 11.55 -20.88
C VAL A 265 11.04 11.82 -19.98
N GLN A 266 12.02 12.61 -20.45
CA GLN A 266 13.17 13.00 -19.64
C GLN A 266 12.77 13.76 -18.38
N SER A 267 11.88 14.75 -18.51
CA SER A 267 11.35 15.51 -17.35
C SER A 267 10.63 14.59 -16.36
N GLY A 268 9.77 13.69 -16.85
CA GLY A 268 9.07 12.71 -16.01
C GLY A 268 10.01 11.74 -15.27
N ILE A 269 11.02 11.23 -15.95
CA ILE A 269 12.04 10.35 -15.34
C ILE A 269 12.84 11.12 -14.29
N SER A 270 13.25 12.36 -14.57
CA SER A 270 14.03 13.20 -13.64
C SER A 270 13.24 13.46 -12.34
N LEU A 271 11.95 13.81 -12.45
CA LEU A 271 11.07 13.99 -11.30
C LEU A 271 10.96 12.72 -10.42
N LEU A 272 10.79 11.57 -11.07
CA LEU A 272 10.67 10.29 -10.36
C LEU A 272 12.00 9.87 -9.72
N SER A 273 13.11 10.05 -10.43
CA SER A 273 14.45 9.74 -9.93
C SER A 273 14.83 10.58 -8.72
N ASP A 274 14.51 11.88 -8.72
CA ASP A 274 14.69 12.76 -7.56
C ASP A 274 13.88 12.27 -6.34
N SER A 275 12.62 11.92 -6.54
CA SER A 275 11.78 11.37 -5.47
C SER A 275 12.33 10.05 -4.90
N VAL A 276 12.84 9.16 -5.75
CA VAL A 276 13.41 7.88 -5.34
C VAL A 276 14.72 8.09 -4.58
N ALA A 277 15.64 8.92 -5.10
CA ALA A 277 16.93 9.24 -4.49
C ALA A 277 16.75 9.88 -3.10
N MET A 278 15.87 10.88 -2.98
CA MET A 278 15.55 11.51 -1.69
C MET A 278 15.03 10.49 -0.66
N ARG A 279 14.20 9.52 -1.09
CA ARG A 279 13.68 8.48 -0.19
C ARG A 279 14.74 7.48 0.22
N LEU A 280 15.66 7.10 -0.68
CA LEU A 280 16.81 6.27 -0.36
C LEU A 280 17.66 6.93 0.73
N ARG A 281 18.07 8.20 0.54
CA ARG A 281 18.83 8.95 1.56
C ARG A 281 18.09 9.05 2.89
N ARG A 282 16.79 9.32 2.86
CA ARG A 282 15.96 9.37 4.08
C ARG A 282 15.95 8.05 4.86
N TYR A 283 16.08 6.92 4.18
CA TYR A 283 16.12 5.59 4.79
C TYR A 283 17.54 5.10 5.10
N GLY A 284 18.59 5.86 4.74
CA GLY A 284 19.99 5.41 4.84
C GLY A 284 20.29 4.22 3.92
N LEU A 285 19.66 4.17 2.73
CA LEU A 285 19.78 3.05 1.80
C LEU A 285 20.43 3.46 0.49
N TYR A 286 21.15 2.52 -0.10
CA TYR A 286 21.74 2.57 -1.43
C TYR A 286 21.09 1.52 -2.33
N CYS A 287 21.00 1.76 -3.63
CA CYS A 287 20.47 0.78 -4.59
C CYS A 287 21.58 0.26 -5.51
N GLY A 288 21.61 -1.06 -5.69
CA GLY A 288 22.46 -1.74 -6.66
C GLY A 288 21.78 -2.01 -8.00
N GLY A 289 20.58 -1.51 -8.23
CA GLY A 289 19.86 -1.68 -9.49
C GLY A 289 18.74 -0.67 -9.67
N VAL A 290 18.41 -0.40 -10.94
CA VAL A 290 17.33 0.52 -11.33
C VAL A 290 16.39 -0.18 -12.31
N GLN A 291 15.10 0.00 -12.10
CA GLN A 291 14.03 -0.45 -13.00
C GLN A 291 13.21 0.76 -13.47
N VAL A 292 12.88 0.75 -14.75
CA VAL A 292 11.91 1.66 -15.37
C VAL A 292 10.70 0.89 -15.85
N GLY A 293 9.50 1.44 -15.58
CA GLY A 293 8.25 0.92 -16.12
C GLY A 293 7.53 1.99 -16.94
N ILE A 294 6.95 1.57 -18.05
CA ILE A 294 6.13 2.39 -18.94
C ILE A 294 4.75 1.74 -19.05
N LYS A 295 3.70 2.52 -18.86
CA LYS A 295 2.34 2.12 -19.21
C LYS A 295 1.86 3.00 -20.34
N ASN A 296 1.44 2.39 -21.45
CA ASN A 296 0.92 3.13 -22.60
C ASN A 296 -0.58 3.49 -22.45
N SER A 297 -1.14 4.21 -23.43
CA SER A 297 -2.56 4.59 -23.47
C SER A 297 -3.52 3.40 -23.53
N ARG A 298 -3.07 2.24 -23.99
CA ARG A 298 -3.82 0.97 -24.01
C ARG A 298 -3.73 0.19 -22.71
N PHE A 299 -3.12 0.77 -21.65
CA PHE A 299 -2.88 0.16 -20.34
C PHE A 299 -1.95 -1.05 -20.34
N GLN A 300 -1.20 -1.27 -21.41
CA GLN A 300 -0.15 -2.27 -21.46
C GLN A 300 1.07 -1.75 -20.68
N VAL A 301 1.67 -2.64 -19.90
CA VAL A 301 2.81 -2.31 -19.02
C VAL A 301 4.06 -3.02 -19.55
N PHE A 302 5.12 -2.25 -19.72
CA PHE A 302 6.45 -2.73 -20.11
C PHE A 302 7.43 -2.29 -19.01
N SER A 303 8.40 -3.13 -18.69
CA SER A 303 9.45 -2.76 -17.73
C SER A 303 10.79 -3.31 -18.14
N ARG A 304 11.85 -2.61 -17.76
CA ARG A 304 13.24 -3.02 -17.93
C ARG A 304 14.05 -2.63 -16.71
N GLN A 305 14.98 -3.47 -16.30
CA GLN A 305 15.87 -3.22 -15.19
C GLN A 305 17.32 -3.54 -15.54
N THR A 306 18.25 -2.95 -14.80
CA THR A 306 19.67 -3.26 -14.86
C THR A 306 20.30 -3.20 -13.48
N THR A 307 21.35 -3.96 -13.26
CA THR A 307 22.22 -3.83 -12.10
C THR A 307 23.22 -2.69 -12.36
N LEU A 308 23.58 -1.97 -11.32
CA LEU A 308 24.62 -0.93 -11.35
C LEU A 308 25.99 -1.54 -10.99
N ASP A 309 27.03 -0.92 -11.46
CA ASP A 309 28.42 -1.35 -11.17
C ASP A 309 28.79 -1.12 -9.69
N HIS A 310 28.13 -0.15 -9.04
CA HIS A 310 28.25 0.15 -7.61
C HIS A 310 26.89 0.58 -7.06
N SER A 311 26.74 0.48 -5.74
CA SER A 311 25.53 0.93 -5.06
C SER A 311 25.53 2.46 -4.92
N THR A 312 24.37 3.09 -5.17
CA THR A 312 24.22 4.54 -5.12
C THR A 312 22.87 4.98 -4.53
N HIS A 313 22.82 6.22 -4.04
CA HIS A 313 21.60 6.94 -3.72
C HIS A 313 21.55 8.31 -4.43
N LEU A 314 22.50 8.57 -5.33
CA LEU A 314 22.58 9.84 -6.07
C LEU A 314 21.53 9.91 -7.16
N MET A 315 20.82 11.03 -7.19
CA MET A 315 19.75 11.28 -8.17
C MET A 315 20.28 11.18 -9.60
N ARG A 316 21.46 11.72 -9.87
CA ARG A 316 22.05 11.76 -11.21
C ARG A 316 22.29 10.35 -11.77
N GLU A 317 22.90 9.46 -10.99
CA GLU A 317 23.23 8.10 -11.42
C GLU A 317 21.97 7.27 -11.67
N ILE A 318 20.97 7.41 -10.77
CA ILE A 318 19.65 6.76 -10.93
C ILE A 318 18.96 7.30 -12.18
N ASN A 319 18.98 8.62 -12.40
CA ASN A 319 18.35 9.27 -13.54
C ASN A 319 19.00 8.88 -14.87
N ASP A 320 20.33 8.94 -14.96
CA ASP A 320 21.05 8.60 -16.20
C ASP A 320 20.81 7.14 -16.60
N THR A 321 20.79 6.25 -15.61
CA THR A 321 20.44 4.83 -15.83
C THR A 321 18.99 4.68 -16.26
N ALA A 322 18.06 5.36 -15.58
CA ALA A 322 16.65 5.29 -15.92
C ALA A 322 16.34 5.87 -17.30
N LEU A 323 17.01 6.94 -17.73
CA LEU A 323 16.86 7.52 -19.07
C LEU A 323 17.35 6.55 -20.15
N ARG A 324 18.49 5.88 -19.93
CA ARG A 324 19.00 4.84 -20.85
C ARG A 324 17.99 3.70 -20.99
N LEU A 325 17.47 3.17 -19.86
CA LEU A 325 16.47 2.12 -19.88
C LEU A 325 15.16 2.55 -20.55
N ALA A 326 14.71 3.78 -20.30
CA ALA A 326 13.50 4.32 -20.91
C ALA A 326 13.65 4.44 -22.44
N LYS A 327 14.82 4.89 -22.93
CA LYS A 327 15.12 4.99 -24.36
C LYS A 327 15.09 3.63 -25.07
N ASP A 328 15.59 2.60 -24.40
CA ASP A 328 15.59 1.23 -24.93
C ASP A 328 14.19 0.60 -24.91
N LEU A 329 13.37 1.00 -23.93
CA LEU A 329 12.05 0.41 -23.71
C LEU A 329 10.95 1.09 -24.52
N TRP A 330 11.05 2.41 -24.71
CA TRP A 330 10.03 3.20 -25.38
C TRP A 330 10.15 3.10 -26.90
N LYS A 331 9.11 2.63 -27.55
CA LYS A 331 8.98 2.63 -29.01
C LYS A 331 8.17 3.84 -29.45
N ALA A 332 8.86 4.96 -29.69
CA ALA A 332 8.20 6.17 -30.19
C ALA A 332 7.48 5.88 -31.53
N PRO A 333 6.29 6.47 -31.80
CA PRO A 333 5.60 7.45 -30.97
C PRO A 333 4.51 6.86 -30.06
N ASP A 334 4.65 5.62 -29.54
CA ASP A 334 3.60 5.00 -28.67
C ASP A 334 3.37 5.88 -27.43
N PRO A 335 2.15 6.41 -27.21
CA PRO A 335 1.88 7.39 -26.16
C PRO A 335 2.06 6.78 -24.77
N ILE A 336 2.80 7.47 -23.87
CA ILE A 336 3.06 7.05 -22.50
C ILE A 336 2.04 7.69 -21.56
N ARG A 337 1.27 6.87 -20.87
CA ARG A 337 0.31 7.29 -19.86
C ARG A 337 0.93 7.43 -18.46
N LEU A 338 1.83 6.51 -18.10
CA LEU A 338 2.48 6.46 -16.78
C LEU A 338 3.94 6.05 -16.95
N LEU A 339 4.79 6.68 -16.15
CA LEU A 339 6.18 6.27 -15.93
C LEU A 339 6.37 5.82 -14.49
N SER A 340 7.30 4.91 -14.27
CA SER A 340 7.79 4.52 -12.94
C SER A 340 9.31 4.38 -12.94
N VAL A 341 9.93 4.75 -11.81
CA VAL A 341 11.34 4.48 -11.50
C VAL A 341 11.39 3.76 -10.16
N THR A 342 12.15 2.67 -10.11
CA THR A 342 12.27 1.85 -8.90
C THR A 342 13.73 1.48 -8.66
N ALA A 343 14.20 1.77 -7.45
CA ALA A 343 15.48 1.35 -6.92
C ALA A 343 15.37 -0.08 -6.36
N LEU A 344 16.27 -0.96 -6.78
CA LEU A 344 16.33 -2.38 -6.45
C LEU A 344 17.66 -2.74 -5.78
N HIS A 345 17.75 -3.95 -5.22
CA HIS A 345 18.97 -4.45 -4.56
C HIS A 345 19.48 -3.47 -3.52
N LEU A 346 18.60 -3.18 -2.55
CA LEU A 346 18.88 -2.17 -1.52
C LEU A 346 19.85 -2.72 -0.48
N THR A 347 20.83 -1.88 -0.13
CA THR A 347 21.84 -2.15 0.90
C THR A 347 21.94 -0.96 1.86
N GLU A 348 22.34 -1.21 3.10
CA GLU A 348 22.70 -0.16 4.04
C GLU A 348 24.11 0.39 3.70
N GLU A 349 24.43 1.59 4.19
CA GLU A 349 25.69 2.27 3.94
C GLU A 349 26.91 1.39 4.27
N ALA A 350 26.89 0.69 5.40
CA ALA A 350 27.97 -0.21 5.84
C ALA A 350 28.22 -1.41 4.90
N GLN A 351 27.31 -1.69 3.98
CA GLN A 351 27.39 -2.80 3.02
C GLN A 351 27.60 -2.32 1.59
N SER A 352 27.74 -1.01 1.40
CA SER A 352 27.94 -0.39 0.10
C SER A 352 29.44 -0.38 -0.22
N TYR A 353 29.91 -1.38 -0.96
CA TYR A 353 31.31 -1.44 -1.42
C TYR A 353 31.43 -0.80 -2.79
N ARG A 354 32.46 0.04 -2.94
CA ARG A 354 32.89 0.57 -4.23
C ARG A 354 34.36 0.20 -4.45
N GLN A 355 34.68 -0.26 -5.65
CA GLN A 355 36.07 -0.42 -6.05
C GLN A 355 36.66 0.96 -6.25
N LEU A 356 37.66 1.31 -5.46
CA LEU A 356 38.39 2.59 -5.58
C LEU A 356 39.17 2.59 -6.91
N ASP A 357 39.03 3.66 -7.69
CA ASP A 357 39.88 3.88 -8.85
C ASP A 357 41.25 4.40 -8.38
N LEU A 358 42.32 3.81 -8.90
CA LEU A 358 43.70 4.15 -8.54
C LEU A 358 44.08 5.58 -8.87
N LEU A 359 43.29 6.26 -9.73
CA LEU A 359 43.58 7.63 -10.20
C LEU A 359 42.79 8.72 -9.44
N GLY A 360 41.90 8.34 -8.50
CA GLY A 360 41.33 9.23 -7.47
C GLY A 360 40.48 10.42 -7.95
N THR A 361 40.10 10.48 -9.24
CA THR A 361 39.45 11.68 -9.81
C THR A 361 37.91 11.68 -9.58
N ASP A 362 37.29 10.55 -9.25
CA ASP A 362 35.84 10.44 -9.12
C ASP A 362 35.30 10.72 -7.70
N ASP A 363 36.12 10.51 -6.65
CA ASP A 363 35.64 10.62 -5.26
C ASP A 363 35.28 12.05 -4.88
N THR A 364 36.08 13.05 -5.29
CA THR A 364 35.79 14.46 -4.98
C THR A 364 34.54 15.00 -5.68
N GLN A 365 34.19 14.47 -6.82
CA GLN A 365 33.00 14.90 -7.55
C GLN A 365 31.73 14.26 -6.93
N GLN A 366 31.84 13.01 -6.49
CA GLN A 366 30.76 12.33 -5.80
C GLN A 366 30.46 12.97 -4.45
N GLU A 367 31.47 13.22 -3.60
CA GLU A 367 31.32 13.91 -2.32
C GLU A 367 30.61 15.26 -2.47
N LYS A 368 30.95 16.02 -3.52
CA LYS A 368 30.28 17.28 -3.84
C LYS A 368 28.82 17.08 -4.20
N GLN A 369 28.48 16.04 -4.97
CA GLN A 369 27.09 15.73 -5.33
C GLN A 369 26.29 15.31 -4.10
N GLU A 370 26.84 14.46 -3.25
CA GLU A 370 26.22 14.04 -1.98
C GLU A 370 25.94 15.25 -1.08
N ALA A 371 26.91 16.17 -0.96
CA ALA A 371 26.75 17.40 -0.18
C ALA A 371 25.63 18.30 -0.75
N VAL A 372 25.56 18.46 -2.08
CA VAL A 372 24.50 19.22 -2.74
C VAL A 372 23.13 18.59 -2.51
N GLU A 373 22.97 17.28 -2.75
CA GLU A 373 21.69 16.61 -2.58
C GLU A 373 21.25 16.59 -1.12
N SER A 374 22.17 16.44 -0.16
CA SER A 374 21.89 16.56 1.27
C SER A 374 21.44 17.96 1.67
N ALA A 375 22.06 19.01 1.11
CA ALA A 375 21.64 20.38 1.32
C ALA A 375 20.26 20.66 0.74
N MET A 376 19.95 20.13 -0.45
CA MET A 376 18.63 20.22 -1.06
C MET A 376 17.56 19.54 -0.17
N ASP A 377 17.86 18.35 0.36
CA ASP A 377 16.95 17.63 1.24
C ASP A 377 16.70 18.40 2.56
N ALA A 378 17.73 19.03 3.12
CA ALA A 378 17.60 19.89 4.30
C ALA A 378 16.71 21.12 4.03
N LEU A 379 16.88 21.77 2.88
CA LEU A 379 16.03 22.90 2.46
C LEU A 379 14.58 22.45 2.25
N ARG A 380 14.34 21.33 1.58
CA ARG A 380 13.01 20.76 1.37
C ARG A 380 12.31 20.36 2.67
N LYS A 381 13.07 19.85 3.64
CA LYS A 381 12.55 19.53 4.98
C LYS A 381 12.10 20.77 5.74
N LYS A 382 12.81 21.91 5.55
CA LYS A 382 12.55 23.15 6.27
C LYS A 382 11.48 24.02 5.61
N PHE A 383 11.45 24.07 4.27
CA PHE A 383 10.66 25.02 3.50
C PHE A 383 9.63 24.36 2.55
N GLY A 384 9.48 23.03 2.59
CA GLY A 384 8.62 22.29 1.68
C GLY A 384 9.30 21.82 0.40
N ARG A 385 8.74 20.80 -0.24
CA ARG A 385 9.35 20.14 -1.42
C ARG A 385 9.53 21.06 -2.62
N GLY A 386 8.65 22.05 -2.80
CA GLY A 386 8.67 22.98 -3.93
C GLY A 386 9.71 24.08 -3.88
N VAL A 387 10.52 24.18 -2.80
CA VAL A 387 11.48 25.29 -2.64
C VAL A 387 12.67 25.17 -3.60
N ILE A 388 13.05 23.95 -3.96
CA ILE A 388 14.18 23.68 -4.85
C ILE A 388 13.92 22.39 -5.65
N SER A 389 14.12 22.46 -6.96
CA SER A 389 14.00 21.33 -7.90
C SER A 389 15.14 21.36 -8.92
N TYR A 390 15.35 20.23 -9.59
CA TYR A 390 16.26 20.20 -10.74
C TYR A 390 15.63 20.91 -11.93
N GLY A 391 16.41 21.70 -12.70
CA GLY A 391 15.90 22.47 -13.83
C GLY A 391 15.32 21.64 -14.99
N THR A 392 15.53 20.31 -15.00
CA THR A 392 14.92 19.37 -15.94
C THR A 392 13.53 18.91 -15.51
N ALA A 393 13.09 19.21 -14.29
CA ALA A 393 11.80 18.82 -13.75
C ALA A 393 10.78 19.96 -13.98
N GLU A 394 10.12 19.97 -15.13
CA GLU A 394 8.99 20.86 -15.36
C GLU A 394 7.73 20.34 -14.68
N ASP A 395 7.22 21.06 -13.68
CA ASP A 395 5.98 20.75 -12.93
C ASP A 395 4.71 20.68 -13.82
N THR A 396 4.77 21.19 -15.04
CA THR A 396 3.64 21.25 -15.99
C THR A 396 3.18 19.86 -16.46
N ILE A 397 4.01 18.82 -16.30
CA ILE A 397 3.73 17.49 -16.85
C ILE A 397 3.08 16.56 -15.82
N SER A 398 3.44 16.66 -14.53
CA SER A 398 3.04 15.69 -13.50
C SER A 398 1.63 15.92 -12.94
N GLY A 399 1.14 17.15 -12.93
CA GLY A 399 -0.12 17.46 -12.25
C GLY A 399 -0.09 17.42 -10.73
N GLU A 400 0.99 16.96 -10.13
CA GLU A 400 1.17 17.09 -8.70
C GLU A 400 1.33 18.58 -8.36
N LYS A 401 0.27 19.17 -7.80
CA LYS A 401 0.47 20.38 -6.99
C LYS A 401 1.39 19.94 -5.88
N ILE A 402 2.66 20.41 -5.93
CA ILE A 402 3.54 20.35 -4.78
C ILE A 402 2.74 21.03 -3.67
N GLU A 403 2.26 20.22 -2.71
CA GLU A 403 1.58 20.75 -1.54
C GLU A 403 2.54 21.76 -0.91
N ARG A 404 2.21 23.02 -1.06
CA ARG A 404 2.82 24.10 -0.29
C ARG A 404 2.17 24.03 1.09
N ASP A 405 2.76 23.23 1.96
CA ASP A 405 2.50 23.28 3.39
C ASP A 405 3.27 24.45 4.03
#